data_51be4d5883255507573c1091e0fd591d
#
_entry.id   51be4d5883255507573c1091e0fd591d
#
_cell.length_a   1.000
_cell.length_b   1.000
_cell.length_c   1.000
_cell.angle_alpha   90.00
_cell.angle_beta   90.00
_cell.angle_gamma   90.00
#
_symmetry.space_group_name_H-M   'P 1'
#
loop_
_entity.id
_entity.type
_entity.pdbx_description
1 polymer ?
#
loop_
_entity_poly.entity_id
_entity_poly.type
_entity_poly.pdbx_seq_one_letter_code
_entity_poly.pdbx_strand_id
1 'polypeptide(L)'
;MTMNWQRNRLWRQVHSRPRLFIAVAVAVALAIFLPESVASHSVTRWLIAWNAGTVLYVILAAVMMIRSTPHRMHHRAQQQDEGQLTILVLVVVAATASLAAIAGELVVVKDMHGFIRFAHIALAGVTVLSSWAFIQVMFTLHYAHDYYAAACHGRPAGLEFPKEESPEYGDFFYFAAVIGTSGQTAEEIGRAHV
;
A
#
# COMPACT_ATOMS: atom_id res chain seq x y z
N MET A 1 32.53 -14.45 9.62
CA MET A 1 32.46 -14.06 8.21
C MET A 1 31.04 -14.02 7.64
N THR A 2 30.01 -13.84 8.49
CA THR A 2 28.57 -13.96 8.16
C THR A 2 27.82 -12.61 8.03
N MET A 3 28.47 -11.50 8.32
CA MET A 3 27.82 -10.17 8.42
C MET A 3 27.66 -9.42 7.09
N ASN A 4 28.34 -9.82 6.02
CA ASN A 4 28.28 -9.15 4.71
C ASN A 4 27.09 -9.60 3.82
N TRP A 5 26.55 -10.79 4.05
CA TRP A 5 25.50 -11.36 3.22
C TRP A 5 24.12 -10.75 3.50
N GLN A 6 23.83 -10.45 4.78
CA GLN A 6 22.57 -9.79 5.19
C GLN A 6 22.56 -8.31 4.76
N ARG A 7 23.69 -7.62 4.81
CA ARG A 7 23.82 -6.22 4.39
C ARG A 7 23.55 -6.04 2.89
N ASN A 8 23.94 -6.99 2.06
CA ASN A 8 23.68 -6.96 0.61
C ASN A 8 22.21 -7.24 0.27
N ARG A 9 21.49 -8.06 1.04
CA ARG A 9 20.05 -8.30 0.86
C ARG A 9 19.23 -7.07 1.24
N LEU A 10 19.51 -6.45 2.39
CA LEU A 10 18.83 -5.22 2.82
C LEU A 10 19.09 -4.07 1.84
N TRP A 11 20.33 -3.88 1.39
CA TRP A 11 20.66 -2.85 0.40
C TRP A 11 19.92 -3.06 -0.94
N ARG A 12 19.79 -4.29 -1.37
CA ARG A 12 19.04 -4.65 -2.59
C ARG A 12 17.54 -4.41 -2.43
N GLN A 13 16.97 -4.69 -1.26
CA GLN A 13 15.55 -4.40 -0.96
C GLN A 13 15.28 -2.89 -0.88
N VAL A 14 16.17 -2.11 -0.27
CA VAL A 14 16.03 -0.63 -0.25
C VAL A 14 16.08 -0.06 -1.66
N HIS A 15 16.98 -0.57 -2.51
CA HIS A 15 17.11 -0.10 -3.90
C HIS A 15 15.95 -0.55 -4.80
N SER A 16 15.32 -1.68 -4.50
CA SER A 16 14.17 -2.18 -5.27
C SER A 16 12.86 -1.45 -4.95
N ARG A 17 12.72 -0.84 -3.74
CA ARG A 17 11.48 -0.18 -3.28
C ARG A 17 11.71 1.23 -2.71
N PRO A 18 12.35 2.15 -3.43
CA PRO A 18 12.75 3.46 -2.89
C PRO A 18 11.55 4.28 -2.37
N ARG A 19 10.38 4.16 -3.01
CA ARG A 19 9.15 4.89 -2.62
C ARG A 19 8.64 4.49 -1.24
N LEU A 20 8.68 3.19 -0.93
CA LEU A 20 8.29 2.68 0.38
C LEU A 20 9.23 3.22 1.46
N PHE A 21 10.54 3.17 1.22
CA PHE A 21 11.51 3.67 2.19
C PHE A 21 11.45 5.18 2.39
N ILE A 22 11.19 5.96 1.33
CA ILE A 22 10.96 7.41 1.43
C ILE A 22 9.72 7.68 2.31
N ALA A 23 8.61 7.01 2.04
CA ALA A 23 7.38 7.17 2.80
C ALA A 23 7.56 6.79 4.28
N VAL A 24 8.22 5.69 4.57
CA VAL A 24 8.56 5.26 5.94
C VAL A 24 9.49 6.26 6.62
N ALA A 25 10.52 6.75 5.94
CA ALA A 25 11.44 7.75 6.50
C ALA A 25 10.71 9.05 6.86
N VAL A 26 9.80 9.53 6.02
CA VAL A 26 8.97 10.71 6.29
C VAL A 26 8.04 10.44 7.47
N ALA A 27 7.37 9.28 7.53
CA ALA A 27 6.50 8.92 8.65
C ALA A 27 7.28 8.89 9.97
N VAL A 28 8.44 8.25 10.00
CA VAL A 28 9.31 8.18 11.20
C VAL A 28 9.81 9.57 11.60
N ALA A 29 10.24 10.39 10.64
CA ALA A 29 10.67 11.75 10.90
C ALA A 29 9.53 12.57 11.54
N LEU A 30 8.31 12.50 10.99
CA LEU A 30 7.15 13.18 11.58
C LEU A 30 6.82 12.64 12.98
N ALA A 31 6.86 11.32 13.20
CA ALA A 31 6.61 10.75 14.51
C ALA A 31 7.58 11.26 15.58
N ILE A 32 8.85 11.53 15.20
CA ILE A 32 9.90 12.01 16.12
C ILE A 32 9.83 13.54 16.30
N PHE A 33 9.70 14.28 15.19
CA PHE A 33 9.86 15.74 15.18
C PHE A 33 8.56 16.53 15.32
N LEU A 34 7.38 15.86 15.31
CA LEU A 34 6.10 16.58 15.47
C LEU A 34 6.02 17.20 16.86
N PRO A 35 5.82 18.53 16.98
CA PRO A 35 5.78 19.21 18.26
C PRO A 35 4.53 18.80 19.07
N GLU A 36 4.65 18.81 20.39
CA GLU A 36 3.56 18.46 21.32
C GLU A 36 2.37 19.43 21.22
N SER A 37 2.61 20.65 20.76
CA SER A 37 1.55 21.64 20.49
C SER A 37 0.56 21.20 19.42
N VAL A 38 0.99 20.32 18.48
CA VAL A 38 0.15 19.80 17.40
C VAL A 38 -0.50 18.47 17.78
N ALA A 39 0.22 17.63 18.54
CA ALA A 39 -0.27 16.33 18.97
C ALA A 39 0.18 16.03 20.39
N SER A 40 -0.66 16.40 21.36
CA SER A 40 -0.42 16.19 22.80
C SER A 40 -0.48 14.70 23.20
N HIS A 41 -1.25 13.90 22.46
CA HIS A 41 -1.37 12.47 22.69
C HIS A 41 -0.46 11.69 21.72
N SER A 42 0.25 10.70 22.24
CA SER A 42 1.14 9.84 21.44
C SER A 42 0.39 9.11 20.32
N VAL A 43 -0.85 8.67 20.57
CA VAL A 43 -1.69 8.00 19.56
C VAL A 43 -1.95 8.92 18.37
N THR A 44 -2.38 10.15 18.62
CA THR A 44 -2.64 11.16 17.58
C THR A 44 -1.38 11.46 16.75
N ARG A 45 -0.22 11.55 17.41
CA ARG A 45 1.08 11.74 16.74
C ARG A 45 1.39 10.59 15.78
N TRP A 46 1.21 9.35 16.21
CA TRP A 46 1.41 8.18 15.36
C TRP A 46 0.44 8.12 14.20
N LEU A 47 -0.84 8.50 14.40
CA LEU A 47 -1.83 8.57 13.33
C LEU A 47 -1.48 9.62 12.27
N ILE A 48 -1.04 10.81 12.67
CA ILE A 48 -0.61 11.85 11.74
C ILE A 48 0.59 11.36 10.93
N ALA A 49 1.59 10.79 11.58
CA ALA A 49 2.78 10.24 10.93
C ALA A 49 2.43 9.11 9.97
N TRP A 50 1.55 8.18 10.38
CA TRP A 50 1.03 7.10 9.55
C TRP A 50 0.34 7.63 8.30
N ASN A 51 -0.61 8.55 8.47
CA ASN A 51 -1.34 9.15 7.35
C ASN A 51 -0.41 9.85 6.36
N ALA A 52 0.55 10.63 6.84
CA ALA A 52 1.52 11.30 5.99
C ALA A 52 2.35 10.30 5.18
N GLY A 53 2.82 9.21 5.81
CA GLY A 53 3.55 8.14 5.13
C GLY A 53 2.72 7.40 4.10
N THR A 54 1.51 6.95 4.47
CA THR A 54 0.63 6.22 3.57
C THR A 54 0.17 7.06 2.38
N VAL A 55 -0.24 8.31 2.61
CA VAL A 55 -0.64 9.24 1.54
C VAL A 55 0.54 9.52 0.60
N LEU A 56 1.72 9.79 1.15
CA LEU A 56 2.92 10.00 0.34
C LEU A 56 3.23 8.76 -0.53
N TYR A 57 3.17 7.56 0.06
CA TYR A 57 3.38 6.33 -0.69
C TYR A 57 2.36 6.17 -1.82
N VAL A 58 1.07 6.35 -1.53
CA VAL A 58 -0.01 6.25 -2.53
C VAL A 58 0.22 7.23 -3.67
N ILE A 59 0.57 8.49 -3.39
CA ILE A 59 0.88 9.50 -4.42
C ILE A 59 2.08 9.06 -5.26
N LEU A 60 3.20 8.66 -4.65
CA LEU A 60 4.39 8.23 -5.36
C LEU A 60 4.15 6.98 -6.22
N ALA A 61 3.34 6.04 -5.72
CA ALA A 61 2.94 4.86 -6.47
C ALA A 61 2.00 5.21 -7.63
N ALA A 62 0.98 6.06 -7.40
CA ALA A 62 0.07 6.51 -8.44
C ALA A 62 0.80 7.22 -9.59
N VAL A 63 1.72 8.14 -9.27
CA VAL A 63 2.56 8.82 -10.28
C VAL A 63 3.38 7.81 -11.08
N MET A 64 3.90 6.77 -10.42
CA MET A 64 4.63 5.71 -11.11
C MET A 64 3.71 4.88 -12.01
N MET A 65 2.53 4.50 -11.52
CA MET A 65 1.56 3.72 -12.29
C MET A 65 1.13 4.46 -13.56
N ILE A 66 0.75 5.74 -13.44
CA ILE A 66 0.33 6.59 -14.57
C ILE A 66 1.45 6.75 -15.62
N ARG A 67 2.72 6.77 -15.19
CA ARG A 67 3.88 6.92 -16.09
C ARG A 67 4.48 5.60 -16.58
N SER A 68 3.94 4.49 -16.17
CA SER A 68 4.41 3.16 -16.59
C SER A 68 3.69 2.69 -17.85
N THR A 69 4.43 2.01 -18.72
CA THR A 69 3.89 1.32 -19.89
C THR A 69 3.92 -0.20 -19.65
N PRO A 70 3.09 -1.00 -20.33
CA PRO A 70 3.09 -2.47 -20.24
C PRO A 70 4.48 -3.08 -20.44
N HIS A 71 5.26 -2.55 -21.37
CA HIS A 71 6.64 -2.98 -21.60
C HIS A 71 7.54 -2.81 -20.37
N ARG A 72 7.40 -1.69 -19.63
CA ARG A 72 8.15 -1.47 -18.38
C ARG A 72 7.67 -2.37 -17.25
N MET A 73 6.38 -2.71 -17.23
CA MET A 73 5.81 -3.63 -16.24
C MET A 73 6.36 -5.04 -16.45
N HIS A 74 6.38 -5.52 -17.69
CA HIS A 74 6.97 -6.79 -18.08
C HIS A 74 8.47 -6.88 -17.69
N HIS A 75 9.24 -5.84 -17.99
CA HIS A 75 10.67 -5.80 -17.63
C HIS A 75 10.91 -5.81 -16.13
N ARG A 76 10.06 -5.13 -15.35
CA ARG A 76 10.14 -5.16 -13.88
C ARG A 76 9.79 -6.53 -13.32
N ALA A 77 8.77 -7.20 -13.85
CA ALA A 77 8.39 -8.53 -13.45
C ALA A 77 9.51 -9.56 -13.66
N GLN A 78 10.34 -9.37 -14.69
CA GLN A 78 11.53 -10.22 -14.92
C GLN A 78 12.66 -9.99 -13.91
N GLN A 79 12.79 -8.78 -13.38
CA GLN A 79 13.92 -8.40 -12.53
C GLN A 79 13.64 -8.50 -11.03
N GLN A 80 12.38 -8.47 -10.63
CA GLN A 80 11.98 -8.45 -9.23
C GLN A 80 11.33 -9.78 -8.86
N ASP A 81 12.03 -10.57 -8.07
CA ASP A 81 11.45 -11.69 -7.31
C ASP A 81 10.69 -11.05 -6.14
N GLU A 82 9.45 -10.60 -6.38
CA GLU A 82 8.64 -10.01 -5.33
C GLU A 82 8.19 -11.11 -4.38
N GLY A 83 8.74 -11.09 -3.17
CA GLY A 83 8.29 -11.95 -2.09
C GLY A 83 6.82 -11.67 -1.78
N GLN A 84 5.91 -12.44 -2.37
CA GLN A 84 4.45 -12.42 -2.13
C GLN A 84 4.13 -12.36 -0.63
N LEU A 85 4.90 -13.08 0.16
CA LEU A 85 4.80 -13.13 1.61
C LEU A 85 5.12 -11.77 2.26
N THR A 86 6.06 -11.00 1.71
CA THR A 86 6.42 -9.66 2.23
C THR A 86 5.27 -8.67 2.04
N ILE A 87 4.59 -8.71 0.90
CA ILE A 87 3.42 -7.84 0.64
C ILE A 87 2.29 -8.20 1.59
N LEU A 88 1.98 -9.49 1.73
CA LEU A 88 0.93 -9.96 2.63
C LEU A 88 1.19 -9.53 4.07
N VAL A 89 2.42 -9.71 4.58
CA VAL A 89 2.80 -9.30 5.94
C VAL A 89 2.67 -7.78 6.10
N LEU A 90 3.13 -6.98 5.14
CA LEU A 90 3.00 -5.52 5.20
C LEU A 90 1.53 -5.08 5.23
N VAL A 91 0.66 -5.68 4.42
CA VAL A 91 -0.77 -5.37 4.40
C VAL A 91 -1.43 -5.74 5.73
N VAL A 92 -1.15 -6.93 6.28
CA VAL A 92 -1.70 -7.37 7.57
C VAL A 92 -1.23 -6.47 8.71
N VAL A 93 0.06 -6.13 8.76
CA VAL A 93 0.62 -5.22 9.76
C VAL A 93 -0.02 -3.84 9.64
N ALA A 94 -0.15 -3.31 8.41
CA ALA A 94 -0.78 -2.02 8.17
C ALA A 94 -2.24 -1.98 8.61
N ALA A 95 -3.02 -3.02 8.26
CA ALA A 95 -4.42 -3.12 8.66
C ALA A 95 -4.58 -3.21 10.18
N THR A 96 -3.79 -4.06 10.83
CA THR A 96 -3.84 -4.24 12.29
C THR A 96 -3.42 -2.97 13.03
N ALA A 97 -2.32 -2.32 12.61
CA ALA A 97 -1.86 -1.07 13.19
C ALA A 97 -2.91 0.05 13.03
N SER A 98 -3.56 0.14 11.87
CA SER A 98 -4.62 1.13 11.62
C SER A 98 -5.81 0.91 12.55
N LEU A 99 -6.28 -0.32 12.71
CA LEU A 99 -7.40 -0.64 13.60
C LEU A 99 -7.08 -0.32 15.06
N ALA A 100 -5.88 -0.69 15.53
CA ALA A 100 -5.42 -0.40 16.88
C ALA A 100 -5.31 1.11 17.13
N ALA A 101 -4.78 1.85 16.16
CA ALA A 101 -4.64 3.29 16.23
C ALA A 101 -6.00 4.00 16.23
N ILE A 102 -6.96 3.56 15.41
CA ILE A 102 -8.33 4.11 15.40
C ILE A 102 -9.03 3.84 16.75
N ALA A 103 -8.92 2.62 17.29
CA ALA A 103 -9.49 2.28 18.57
C ALA A 103 -8.90 3.17 19.70
N GLY A 104 -7.59 3.39 19.68
CA GLY A 104 -6.90 4.29 20.62
C GLY A 104 -7.38 5.75 20.50
N GLU A 105 -7.57 6.24 19.27
CA GLU A 105 -8.04 7.60 19.00
C GLU A 105 -9.49 7.81 19.48
N LEU A 106 -10.36 6.80 19.32
CA LEU A 106 -11.74 6.86 19.83
C LEU A 106 -11.80 6.96 21.36
N VAL A 107 -10.84 6.38 22.07
CA VAL A 107 -10.72 6.54 23.53
C VAL A 107 -10.34 7.98 23.88
N VAL A 108 -9.38 8.57 23.18
CA VAL A 108 -8.93 9.96 23.38
C VAL A 108 -10.07 10.95 23.15
N VAL A 109 -10.91 10.73 22.15
CA VAL A 109 -12.02 11.61 21.76
C VAL A 109 -13.19 11.61 22.74
N LYS A 110 -13.30 10.59 23.59
CA LYS A 110 -14.47 10.39 24.48
C LYS A 110 -14.78 11.60 25.35
N ASP A 111 -13.74 12.24 25.88
CA ASP A 111 -13.89 13.37 26.81
C ASP A 111 -13.72 14.75 26.13
N MET A 112 -13.57 14.77 24.81
CA MET A 112 -13.39 16.00 24.04
C MET A 112 -14.73 16.56 23.54
N HIS A 113 -14.79 17.89 23.37
CA HIS A 113 -15.98 18.60 22.88
C HIS A 113 -15.62 19.62 21.79
N GLY A 114 -16.60 20.03 21.00
CA GLY A 114 -16.46 21.07 19.99
C GLY A 114 -15.56 20.68 18.80
N PHE A 115 -14.86 21.67 18.26
CA PHE A 115 -14.04 21.52 17.04
C PHE A 115 -12.91 20.49 17.19
N ILE A 116 -12.30 20.42 18.35
CA ILE A 116 -11.19 19.47 18.60
C ILE A 116 -11.69 18.03 18.47
N ARG A 117 -12.86 17.71 19.02
CA ARG A 117 -13.48 16.39 18.87
C ARG A 117 -13.70 16.04 17.38
N PHE A 118 -14.21 17.00 16.61
CA PHE A 118 -14.43 16.80 15.19
C PHE A 118 -13.11 16.54 14.42
N ALA A 119 -12.04 17.27 14.74
CA ALA A 119 -10.74 17.10 14.11
C ALA A 119 -10.17 15.69 14.36
N HIS A 120 -10.29 15.16 15.55
CA HIS A 120 -9.84 13.79 15.89
C HIS A 120 -10.68 12.72 15.18
N ILE A 121 -11.99 12.88 15.09
CA ILE A 121 -12.87 11.98 14.32
C ILE A 121 -12.51 12.01 12.83
N ALA A 122 -12.25 13.20 12.29
CA ALA A 122 -11.81 13.36 10.90
C ALA A 122 -10.45 12.69 10.66
N LEU A 123 -9.52 12.80 11.60
CA LEU A 123 -8.22 12.11 11.55
C LEU A 123 -8.40 10.58 11.51
N ALA A 124 -9.27 10.02 12.34
CA ALA A 124 -9.62 8.61 12.28
C ALA A 124 -10.20 8.21 10.91
N GLY A 125 -11.13 9.00 10.36
CA GLY A 125 -11.70 8.79 9.04
C GLY A 125 -10.65 8.82 7.93
N VAL A 126 -9.74 9.79 7.96
CA VAL A 126 -8.62 9.88 7.01
C VAL A 126 -7.71 8.67 7.15
N THR A 127 -7.49 8.17 8.38
CA THR A 127 -6.68 6.95 8.60
C THR A 127 -7.31 5.72 7.93
N VAL A 128 -8.62 5.55 8.02
CA VAL A 128 -9.34 4.46 7.33
C VAL A 128 -9.13 4.57 5.82
N LEU A 129 -9.39 5.75 5.26
CA LEU A 129 -9.31 5.98 3.80
C LEU A 129 -7.89 5.82 3.27
N SER A 130 -6.89 6.39 3.95
CA SER A 130 -5.49 6.30 3.53
C SER A 130 -4.96 4.88 3.61
N SER A 131 -5.33 4.13 4.66
CA SER A 131 -4.95 2.73 4.84
C SER A 131 -5.61 1.85 3.79
N TRP A 132 -6.92 2.07 3.50
CA TRP A 132 -7.62 1.38 2.42
C TRP A 132 -6.95 1.64 1.06
N ALA A 133 -6.68 2.89 0.72
CA ALA A 133 -6.02 3.24 -0.53
C ALA A 133 -4.61 2.62 -0.63
N PHE A 134 -3.86 2.60 0.47
CA PHE A 134 -2.55 1.94 0.53
C PHE A 134 -2.67 0.44 0.21
N ILE A 135 -3.64 -0.25 0.81
CA ILE A 135 -3.90 -1.68 0.57
C ILE A 135 -4.24 -1.91 -0.90
N GLN A 136 -5.14 -1.10 -1.50
CA GLN A 136 -5.52 -1.25 -2.91
C GLN A 136 -4.31 -1.06 -3.84
N VAL A 137 -3.47 -0.06 -3.59
CA VAL A 137 -2.23 0.16 -4.36
C VAL A 137 -1.27 -1.02 -4.21
N MET A 138 -1.11 -1.58 -3.02
CA MET A 138 -0.25 -2.76 -2.80
C MET A 138 -0.76 -3.98 -3.57
N PHE A 139 -2.06 -4.25 -3.56
CA PHE A 139 -2.65 -5.34 -4.33
C PHE A 139 -2.56 -5.09 -5.84
N THR A 140 -2.75 -3.86 -6.30
CA THR A 140 -2.56 -3.49 -7.71
C THR A 140 -1.16 -3.85 -8.21
N LEU A 141 -0.14 -3.46 -7.44
CA LEU A 141 1.26 -3.75 -7.78
C LEU A 141 1.54 -5.26 -7.75
N HIS A 142 0.93 -5.97 -6.81
CA HIS A 142 1.06 -7.41 -6.68
C HIS A 142 0.43 -8.15 -7.87
N TYR A 143 -0.84 -7.87 -8.20
CA TYR A 143 -1.53 -8.50 -9.33
C TYR A 143 -0.84 -8.22 -10.67
N ALA A 144 -0.40 -6.97 -10.88
CA ALA A 144 0.34 -6.60 -12.07
C ALA A 144 1.66 -7.36 -12.18
N HIS A 145 2.38 -7.52 -11.07
CA HIS A 145 3.61 -8.29 -11.02
C HIS A 145 3.36 -9.76 -11.35
N ASP A 146 2.41 -10.41 -10.67
CA ASP A 146 2.11 -11.83 -10.86
C ASP A 146 1.64 -12.14 -12.29
N TYR A 147 0.80 -11.26 -12.86
CA TYR A 147 0.35 -11.37 -14.24
C TYR A 147 1.53 -11.38 -15.23
N TYR A 148 2.38 -10.36 -15.16
CA TYR A 148 3.52 -10.24 -16.07
C TYR A 148 4.62 -11.26 -15.79
N ALA A 149 4.82 -11.68 -14.55
CA ALA A 149 5.76 -12.74 -14.20
C ALA A 149 5.30 -14.10 -14.76
N ALA A 150 4.00 -14.42 -14.70
CA ALA A 150 3.45 -15.62 -15.32
C ALA A 150 3.63 -15.60 -16.84
N ALA A 151 3.33 -14.47 -17.50
CA ALA A 151 3.52 -14.28 -18.92
C ALA A 151 4.99 -14.48 -19.35
N CYS A 152 5.96 -13.98 -18.57
CA CYS A 152 7.38 -14.18 -18.82
C CYS A 152 7.80 -15.67 -18.81
N HIS A 153 7.09 -16.50 -18.06
CA HIS A 153 7.40 -17.94 -17.93
C HIS A 153 6.49 -18.82 -18.80
N GLY A 154 5.69 -18.23 -19.70
CA GLY A 154 4.75 -18.96 -20.53
C GLY A 154 3.66 -19.71 -19.76
N ARG A 155 3.34 -19.25 -18.55
CA ARG A 155 2.28 -19.81 -17.70
C ARG A 155 1.01 -18.98 -17.84
N PRO A 156 -0.18 -19.59 -17.66
CA PRO A 156 -1.43 -18.83 -17.64
C PRO A 156 -1.37 -17.79 -16.50
N ALA A 157 -1.74 -16.56 -16.81
CA ALA A 157 -1.61 -15.44 -15.89
C ALA A 157 -2.64 -15.42 -14.75
N GLY A 158 -3.63 -16.31 -14.77
CA GLY A 158 -4.67 -16.41 -13.73
C GLY A 158 -5.73 -15.30 -13.76
N LEU A 159 -5.48 -14.21 -14.47
CA LEU A 159 -6.41 -13.12 -14.72
C LEU A 159 -6.55 -12.94 -16.23
N GLU A 160 -7.78 -12.81 -16.72
CA GLU A 160 -8.08 -12.51 -18.12
C GLU A 160 -8.72 -11.13 -18.21
N PHE A 161 -8.21 -10.31 -19.15
CA PHE A 161 -8.76 -8.99 -19.45
C PHE A 161 -9.44 -9.04 -20.82
N PRO A 162 -10.79 -9.07 -20.90
CA PRO A 162 -11.53 -9.46 -22.11
C PRO A 162 -11.31 -8.58 -23.34
N LYS A 163 -10.68 -7.42 -23.19
CA LYS A 163 -10.48 -6.44 -24.27
C LYS A 163 -9.04 -5.93 -24.40
N GLU A 164 -8.14 -6.41 -23.55
CA GLU A 164 -6.77 -5.90 -23.45
C GLU A 164 -5.75 -7.05 -23.47
N GLU A 165 -4.91 -7.09 -24.50
CA GLU A 165 -3.78 -8.03 -24.59
C GLU A 165 -2.59 -7.58 -23.70
N SER A 166 -2.56 -6.31 -23.31
CA SER A 166 -1.48 -5.71 -22.54
C SER A 166 -2.02 -4.79 -21.43
N PRO A 167 -2.62 -5.34 -20.36
CA PRO A 167 -3.28 -4.56 -19.33
C PRO A 167 -2.32 -3.60 -18.62
N GLU A 168 -2.82 -2.40 -18.33
CA GLU A 168 -2.10 -1.35 -17.61
C GLU A 168 -2.35 -1.41 -16.09
N TYR A 169 -1.61 -0.63 -15.30
CA TYR A 169 -1.85 -0.55 -13.86
C TYR A 169 -3.28 -0.11 -13.49
N GLY A 170 -3.96 0.64 -14.39
CA GLY A 170 -5.35 1.06 -14.20
C GLY A 170 -6.31 -0.13 -14.12
N ASP A 171 -6.10 -1.14 -14.97
CA ASP A 171 -6.95 -2.35 -15.02
C ASP A 171 -6.78 -3.18 -13.74
N PHE A 172 -5.53 -3.35 -13.29
CA PHE A 172 -5.24 -4.02 -12.03
C PHE A 172 -5.75 -3.24 -10.82
N PHE A 173 -5.71 -1.90 -10.85
CA PHE A 173 -6.26 -1.08 -9.79
C PHE A 173 -7.78 -1.19 -9.71
N TYR A 174 -8.45 -1.18 -10.87
CA TYR A 174 -9.89 -1.41 -10.94
C TYR A 174 -10.26 -2.75 -10.32
N PHE A 175 -9.56 -3.82 -10.70
CA PHE A 175 -9.75 -5.15 -10.13
C PHE A 175 -9.56 -5.17 -8.61
N ALA A 176 -8.44 -4.64 -8.12
CA ALA A 176 -8.14 -4.57 -6.69
C ALA A 176 -9.22 -3.78 -5.93
N ALA A 177 -9.64 -2.61 -6.46
CA ALA A 177 -10.62 -1.74 -5.84
C ALA A 177 -12.02 -2.38 -5.79
N VAL A 178 -12.42 -3.12 -6.83
CA VAL A 178 -13.70 -3.85 -6.85
C VAL A 178 -13.72 -4.93 -5.77
N ILE A 179 -12.66 -5.74 -5.66
CA ILE A 179 -12.56 -6.74 -4.59
C ILE A 179 -12.55 -6.06 -3.22
N GLY A 180 -11.79 -4.99 -3.06
CA GLY A 180 -11.63 -4.29 -1.78
C GLY A 180 -12.86 -3.51 -1.32
N THR A 181 -13.83 -3.25 -2.19
CA THR A 181 -15.09 -2.56 -1.86
C THR A 181 -16.28 -3.50 -1.75
N SER A 182 -16.40 -4.46 -2.64
CA SER A 182 -17.59 -5.33 -2.75
C SER A 182 -17.36 -6.76 -2.23
N GLY A 183 -16.10 -7.18 -2.07
CA GLY A 183 -15.77 -8.58 -1.80
C GLY A 183 -16.13 -9.54 -2.93
N GLN A 184 -16.51 -9.00 -4.09
CA GLN A 184 -16.85 -9.77 -5.30
C GLN A 184 -15.78 -9.58 -6.35
N THR A 185 -15.49 -10.62 -7.10
CA THR A 185 -14.70 -10.51 -8.32
C THR A 185 -15.53 -9.76 -9.36
N ALA A 186 -14.91 -8.78 -10.06
CA ALA A 186 -15.59 -8.11 -11.17
C ALA A 186 -15.96 -9.17 -12.23
N GLU A 187 -17.24 -9.18 -12.65
CA GLU A 187 -17.76 -10.16 -13.63
C GLU A 187 -16.98 -10.17 -14.96
N GLU A 188 -16.29 -9.07 -15.25
CA GLU A 188 -15.48 -8.92 -16.49
C GLU A 188 -14.07 -9.49 -16.37
N ILE A 189 -13.59 -9.88 -15.18
CA ILE A 189 -12.18 -10.25 -14.93
C ILE A 189 -12.08 -11.63 -14.28
N GLY A 190 -12.95 -12.51 -14.48
CA GLY A 190 -12.87 -13.78 -13.77
C GLY A 190 -13.68 -14.89 -14.33
N ARG A 191 -13.52 -15.19 -15.61
CA ARG A 191 -13.82 -16.54 -16.07
C ARG A 191 -12.58 -17.38 -15.87
N ALA A 192 -12.41 -17.90 -14.65
CA ALA A 192 -11.59 -19.05 -14.46
C ALA A 192 -12.17 -20.16 -15.35
N HIS A 193 -11.43 -20.57 -16.35
CA HIS A 193 -11.74 -21.81 -17.05
C HIS A 193 -11.48 -22.94 -16.06
N VAL A 194 -12.57 -23.62 -15.66
CA VAL A 194 -12.55 -24.98 -15.11
C VAL A 194 -12.17 -25.94 -16.22
#